data_c128a7d1631b8dbc17f007e20ad7ce9f
#
_entry.id   c128a7d1631b8dbc17f007e20ad7ce9f
#
_cell.length_a   1.000
_cell.length_b   1.000
_cell.length_c   1.000
_cell.angle_alpha   90.00
_cell.angle_beta   90.00
_cell.angle_gamma   90.00
#
_symmetry.space_group_name_H-M   'P 1'
#
loop_
_entity.id
_entity.type
_entity.pdbx_description
1 polymer ?
#
loop_
_entity_poly.entity_id
_entity_poly.type
_entity_poly.pdbx_seq_one_letter_code
_entity_poly.pdbx_strand_id
1 'polypeptide(L)'
;MDPITIGLAIAGAKKLLEVSSDIKDIAGAIENLFNLTEKAEKAAKPDESDTSIKSVVTDVIEQRNNQTRLRNLEIDVDDKYGFGTWAAIKAERERRLSIVDDNKVKAAKAQKAKRKADKEFYDKCLYWLGEFGK
;
A
#
# COMPACT_ATOMS: atom_id res chain seq x y z
N MET A 1 -3.71 -12.59 5.92
CA MET A 1 -3.99 -12.95 4.54
C MET A 1 -3.15 -14.17 4.16
N ASP A 2 -3.77 -15.10 3.52
CA ASP A 2 -3.19 -16.41 3.23
C ASP A 2 -2.09 -16.29 2.16
N PRO A 3 -0.90 -16.87 2.36
CA PRO A 3 0.14 -16.95 1.32
C PRO A 3 -0.35 -17.56 -0.01
N ILE A 4 -1.33 -18.45 0.05
CA ILE A 4 -1.94 -19.06 -1.13
C ILE A 4 -2.62 -18.01 -2.00
N THR A 5 -3.34 -17.05 -1.40
CA THR A 5 -4.00 -15.96 -2.11
C THR A 5 -2.99 -15.08 -2.86
N ILE A 6 -1.87 -14.76 -2.22
CA ILE A 6 -0.77 -14.01 -2.85
C ILE A 6 -0.18 -14.80 -4.02
N GLY A 7 0.08 -16.09 -3.84
CA GLY A 7 0.58 -16.97 -4.89
C GLY A 7 -0.34 -17.03 -6.10
N LEU A 8 -1.66 -17.11 -5.88
CA LEU A 8 -2.66 -17.09 -6.95
C LEU A 8 -2.70 -15.74 -7.69
N ALA A 9 -2.55 -14.63 -6.98
CA ALA A 9 -2.49 -13.31 -7.58
C ALA A 9 -1.25 -13.13 -8.47
N ILE A 10 -0.10 -13.64 -8.03
CA ILE A 10 1.14 -13.63 -8.82
C ILE A 10 0.97 -14.48 -10.08
N ALA A 11 0.41 -15.68 -9.95
CA ALA A 11 0.16 -16.57 -11.08
C ALA A 11 -0.82 -15.95 -12.08
N GLY A 12 -1.87 -15.29 -11.60
CA GLY A 12 -2.83 -14.57 -12.45
C GLY A 12 -2.18 -13.40 -13.21
N ALA A 13 -1.35 -12.62 -12.57
CA ALA A 13 -0.60 -11.54 -13.21
C ALA A 13 0.36 -12.07 -14.27
N LYS A 14 1.06 -13.14 -13.97
CA LYS A 14 1.96 -13.80 -14.92
C LYS A 14 1.23 -14.30 -16.16
N LYS A 15 0.07 -14.94 -15.97
CA LYS A 15 -0.76 -15.42 -17.09
C LYS A 15 -1.24 -14.29 -17.96
N LEU A 16 -1.72 -13.19 -17.40
CA LEU A 16 -2.13 -12.01 -18.14
C LEU A 16 -0.98 -11.41 -18.94
N LEU A 17 0.22 -11.39 -18.38
CA LEU A 17 1.42 -10.93 -19.08
C LEU A 17 1.71 -11.77 -20.32
N GLU A 18 1.47 -13.07 -20.28
CA GLU A 18 1.71 -14.00 -21.38
C GLU A 18 0.64 -13.90 -22.48
N VAL A 19 -0.63 -13.70 -22.11
CA VAL A 19 -1.76 -13.83 -23.04
C VAL A 19 -2.40 -12.51 -23.43
N SER A 20 -2.24 -11.46 -22.65
CA SER A 20 -2.85 -10.15 -22.92
C SER A 20 -1.85 -9.16 -23.49
N SER A 21 -2.27 -8.40 -24.48
CA SER A 21 -1.53 -7.24 -24.98
C SER A 21 -2.06 -5.93 -24.41
N ASP A 22 -3.15 -5.95 -23.64
CA ASP A 22 -3.76 -4.76 -23.07
C ASP A 22 -3.03 -4.36 -21.77
N ILE A 23 -2.40 -3.19 -21.82
CA ILE A 23 -1.67 -2.63 -20.68
C ILE A 23 -2.60 -2.44 -19.48
N LYS A 24 -3.86 -2.11 -19.68
CA LYS A 24 -4.82 -1.90 -18.58
C LYS A 24 -5.10 -3.17 -17.80
N ASP A 25 -5.21 -4.31 -18.48
CA ASP A 25 -5.42 -5.60 -17.82
C ASP A 25 -4.21 -6.00 -16.98
N ILE A 26 -3.02 -5.83 -17.55
CA ILE A 26 -1.76 -6.11 -16.86
C ILE A 26 -1.58 -5.16 -15.66
N ALA A 27 -1.85 -3.89 -15.84
CA ALA A 27 -1.77 -2.89 -14.77
C ALA A 27 -2.74 -3.21 -13.63
N GLY A 28 -3.97 -3.62 -13.94
CA GLY A 28 -4.96 -4.03 -12.95
C GLY A 28 -4.51 -5.23 -12.13
N ALA A 29 -3.90 -6.22 -12.76
CA ALA A 29 -3.38 -7.40 -12.08
C ALA A 29 -2.20 -7.05 -11.16
N ILE A 30 -1.30 -6.19 -11.61
CA ILE A 30 -0.15 -5.72 -10.80
C ILE A 30 -0.65 -4.88 -9.61
N GLU A 31 -1.62 -3.98 -9.83
CA GLU A 31 -2.24 -3.20 -8.76
C GLU A 31 -2.84 -4.10 -7.69
N ASN A 32 -3.60 -5.11 -8.09
CA ASN A 32 -4.18 -6.08 -7.17
C ASN A 32 -3.11 -6.80 -6.35
N LEU A 33 -2.00 -7.19 -6.99
CA LEU A 33 -0.88 -7.83 -6.32
C LEU A 33 -0.24 -6.92 -5.27
N PHE A 34 0.01 -5.65 -5.59
CA PHE A 34 0.54 -4.68 -4.63
C PHE A 34 -0.41 -4.47 -3.46
N ASN A 35 -1.69 -4.35 -3.71
CA ASN A 35 -2.70 -4.18 -2.66
C ASN A 35 -2.75 -5.39 -1.72
N LEU A 36 -2.69 -6.60 -2.26
CA LEU A 36 -2.66 -7.82 -1.47
C LEU A 36 -1.40 -7.93 -0.62
N THR A 37 -0.26 -7.58 -1.18
CA THR A 37 1.03 -7.60 -0.48
C THR A 37 1.03 -6.58 0.68
N GLU A 38 0.53 -5.39 0.46
CA GLU A 38 0.39 -4.37 1.51
C GLU A 38 -0.55 -4.80 2.63
N LYS A 39 -1.69 -5.39 2.28
CA LYS A 39 -2.62 -5.92 3.28
C LYS A 39 -1.99 -7.02 4.11
N ALA A 40 -1.21 -7.90 3.50
CA ALA A 40 -0.50 -8.96 4.20
C ALA A 40 0.53 -8.41 5.19
N GLU A 41 1.23 -7.32 4.83
CA GLU A 41 2.19 -6.66 5.72
C GLU A 41 1.51 -5.97 6.90
N LYS A 42 0.31 -5.41 6.70
CA LYS A 42 -0.47 -4.71 7.73
C LYS A 42 -1.33 -5.63 8.57
N ALA A 43 -1.68 -6.79 8.05
CA ALA A 43 -2.48 -7.77 8.79
C ALA A 43 -1.69 -8.30 9.99
N ALA A 44 -2.40 -8.55 11.09
CA ALA A 44 -1.83 -9.29 12.19
C ALA A 44 -1.26 -10.60 11.65
N LYS A 45 -0.02 -10.94 12.05
CA LYS A 45 0.62 -12.17 11.62
C LYS A 45 -0.30 -13.36 11.89
N PRO A 46 -0.34 -14.35 10.97
CA PRO A 46 -1.10 -15.54 11.22
C PRO A 46 -0.69 -16.17 12.55
N ASP A 47 -1.61 -16.88 13.14
CA ASP A 47 -1.54 -17.44 14.47
C ASP A 47 -0.15 -18.00 14.81
N GLU A 48 0.70 -17.17 15.45
CA GLU A 48 2.03 -17.57 15.92
C GLU A 48 1.95 -18.59 17.06
N SER A 49 0.75 -18.88 17.57
CA SER A 49 0.53 -19.89 18.61
C SER A 49 0.69 -21.31 18.07
N ASP A 50 0.56 -21.53 16.76
CA ASP A 50 0.82 -22.84 16.16
C ASP A 50 2.32 -23.02 15.92
N THR A 51 2.97 -23.65 16.89
CA THR A 51 4.40 -23.94 16.86
C THR A 51 4.71 -25.33 16.29
N SER A 52 3.74 -26.01 15.67
CA SER A 52 3.99 -27.30 15.07
C SER A 52 5.00 -27.18 13.92
N ILE A 53 5.89 -28.15 13.82
CA ILE A 53 6.90 -28.18 12.74
C ILE A 53 6.24 -28.17 11.38
N LYS A 54 5.13 -28.88 11.22
CA LYS A 54 4.35 -28.90 9.98
C LYS A 54 3.88 -27.50 9.57
N SER A 55 3.33 -26.75 10.48
CA SER A 55 2.86 -25.38 10.23
C SER A 55 4.02 -24.44 9.87
N VAL A 56 5.09 -24.51 10.65
CA VAL A 56 6.29 -23.68 10.41
C VAL A 56 6.93 -23.99 9.04
N VAL A 57 7.07 -25.27 8.70
CA VAL A 57 7.64 -25.69 7.41
C VAL A 57 6.75 -25.22 6.26
N THR A 58 5.44 -25.39 6.37
CA THR A 58 4.48 -24.97 5.35
C THR A 58 4.57 -23.47 5.11
N ASP A 59 4.54 -22.67 6.17
CA ASP A 59 4.59 -21.21 6.08
C ASP A 59 5.91 -20.72 5.47
N VAL A 60 7.03 -21.27 5.90
CA VAL A 60 8.36 -20.87 5.38
C VAL A 60 8.49 -21.24 3.90
N ILE A 61 8.07 -22.43 3.51
CA ILE A 61 8.17 -22.87 2.11
C ILE A 61 7.26 -22.04 1.22
N GLU A 62 6.02 -21.77 1.64
CA GLU A 62 5.10 -20.94 0.86
C GLU A 62 5.61 -19.50 0.70
N GLN A 63 6.16 -18.92 1.74
CA GLN A 63 6.77 -17.58 1.64
C GLN A 63 7.92 -17.55 0.65
N ARG A 64 8.81 -18.55 0.68
CA ARG A 64 9.92 -18.66 -0.26
C ARG A 64 9.44 -18.88 -1.70
N ASN A 65 8.42 -19.70 -1.88
CA ASN A 65 7.83 -19.94 -3.19
C ASN A 65 7.21 -18.65 -3.75
N ASN A 66 6.54 -17.86 -2.92
CA ASN A 66 5.97 -16.58 -3.34
C ASN A 66 7.05 -15.57 -3.70
N GLN A 67 8.15 -15.52 -2.95
CA GLN A 67 9.30 -14.68 -3.29
C GLN A 67 9.90 -15.06 -4.65
N THR A 68 10.04 -16.35 -4.93
CA THR A 68 10.54 -16.82 -6.21
C THR A 68 9.57 -16.51 -7.34
N ARG A 69 8.27 -16.70 -7.14
CA ARG A 69 7.23 -16.37 -8.12
C ARG A 69 7.20 -14.87 -8.41
N LEU A 70 7.32 -14.05 -7.38
CA LEU A 70 7.38 -12.60 -7.55
C LEU A 70 8.61 -12.17 -8.34
N ARG A 71 9.77 -12.75 -8.04
CA ARG A 71 11.02 -12.49 -8.79
C ARG A 71 10.87 -12.87 -10.26
N ASN A 72 10.25 -14.02 -10.54
CA ASN A 72 9.99 -14.45 -11.91
C ASN A 72 9.04 -13.50 -12.63
N LEU A 73 8.02 -13.00 -11.94
CA LEU A 73 7.10 -11.98 -12.48
C LEU A 73 7.85 -10.68 -12.83
N GLU A 74 8.74 -10.23 -11.96
CA GLU A 74 9.58 -9.06 -12.21
C GLU A 74 10.43 -9.23 -13.47
N ILE A 75 11.03 -10.40 -13.63
CA ILE A 75 11.82 -10.73 -14.83
C ILE A 75 10.93 -10.75 -16.07
N ASP A 76 9.75 -11.32 -15.98
CA ASP A 76 8.81 -11.39 -17.10
C ASP A 76 8.33 -9.97 -17.53
N VAL A 77 8.08 -9.08 -16.58
CA VAL A 77 7.75 -7.68 -16.86
C VAL A 77 8.90 -6.97 -17.56
N ASP A 78 10.11 -7.13 -17.07
CA ASP A 78 11.31 -6.53 -17.66
C ASP A 78 11.60 -7.10 -19.05
N ASP A 79 11.37 -8.38 -19.28
CA ASP A 79 11.52 -9.00 -20.60
C ASP A 79 10.50 -8.46 -21.61
N LYS A 80 9.26 -8.22 -21.17
CA LYS A 80 8.21 -7.73 -22.06
C LYS A 80 8.34 -6.24 -22.38
N TYR A 81 8.68 -5.42 -21.42
CA TYR A 81 8.66 -3.95 -21.56
C TYR A 81 10.04 -3.31 -21.52
N GLY A 82 11.07 -4.04 -21.21
CA GLY A 82 12.43 -3.58 -21.12
C GLY A 82 13.01 -3.69 -19.72
N PHE A 83 14.32 -3.86 -19.66
CA PHE A 83 15.04 -3.99 -18.41
C PHE A 83 14.84 -2.76 -17.51
N GLY A 84 14.56 -2.98 -16.24
CA GLY A 84 14.34 -1.91 -15.28
C GLY A 84 12.90 -1.41 -15.19
N THR A 85 11.96 -1.97 -15.98
CA THR A 85 10.55 -1.56 -15.94
C THR A 85 9.93 -1.82 -14.57
N TRP A 86 10.17 -2.97 -13.96
CA TRP A 86 9.63 -3.27 -12.63
C TRP A 86 10.15 -2.29 -11.58
N ALA A 87 11.46 -2.01 -11.58
CA ALA A 87 12.04 -1.04 -10.67
C ALA A 87 11.47 0.36 -10.87
N ALA A 88 11.22 0.77 -12.11
CA ALA A 88 10.58 2.04 -12.43
C ALA A 88 9.13 2.11 -11.92
N ILE A 89 8.38 1.02 -12.03
CA ILE A 89 7.01 0.92 -11.51
C ILE A 89 7.01 1.11 -9.98
N LYS A 90 7.89 0.43 -9.28
CA LYS A 90 8.01 0.56 -7.82
C LYS A 90 8.42 1.97 -7.40
N ALA A 91 9.41 2.55 -8.07
CA ALA A 91 9.89 3.89 -7.77
C ALA A 91 8.81 4.95 -8.00
N GLU A 92 8.07 4.86 -9.11
CA GLU A 92 6.98 5.79 -9.41
C GLU A 92 5.83 5.66 -8.43
N ARG A 93 5.50 4.44 -8.02
CA ARG A 93 4.48 4.22 -7.00
C ARG A 93 4.87 4.82 -5.65
N GLU A 94 6.11 4.61 -5.22
CA GLU A 94 6.62 5.21 -3.98
C GLU A 94 6.61 6.74 -4.05
N ARG A 95 6.99 7.31 -5.18
CA ARG A 95 6.93 8.76 -5.41
C ARG A 95 5.52 9.31 -5.27
N ARG A 96 4.54 8.65 -5.89
CA ARG A 96 3.13 9.08 -5.81
C ARG A 96 2.56 8.93 -4.40
N LEU A 97 2.88 7.85 -3.71
CA LEU A 97 2.48 7.65 -2.32
C LEU A 97 3.07 8.71 -1.40
N SER A 98 4.33 9.07 -1.60
CA SER A 98 4.99 10.13 -0.85
C SER A 98 4.30 11.48 -1.05
N ILE A 99 3.91 11.82 -2.27
CA ILE A 99 3.16 13.05 -2.58
C ILE A 99 1.79 13.04 -1.87
N VAL A 100 1.08 11.93 -1.90
CA VAL A 100 -0.21 11.79 -1.22
C VAL A 100 -0.05 11.98 0.28
N ASP A 101 0.96 11.37 0.88
CA ASP A 101 1.25 11.52 2.31
C ASP A 101 1.61 12.97 2.67
N ASP A 102 2.45 13.64 1.87
CA ASP A 102 2.78 15.04 2.06
C ASP A 102 1.55 15.94 1.96
N ASN A 103 0.66 15.68 1.01
CA ASN A 103 -0.59 16.41 0.87
C ASN A 103 -1.53 16.19 2.06
N LYS A 104 -1.59 14.97 2.59
CA LYS A 104 -2.35 14.67 3.81
C LYS A 104 -1.80 15.42 5.02
N VAL A 105 -0.49 15.46 5.18
CA VAL A 105 0.17 16.18 6.27
C VAL A 105 -0.10 17.69 6.14
N LYS A 106 0.01 18.26 4.95
CA LYS A 106 -0.29 19.66 4.70
C LYS A 106 -1.76 19.99 4.99
N ALA A 107 -2.68 19.14 4.55
CA ALA A 107 -4.12 19.33 4.82
C ALA A 107 -4.42 19.24 6.31
N ALA A 108 -3.82 18.31 7.04
CA ALA A 108 -3.98 18.19 8.49
C ALA A 108 -3.44 19.42 9.23
N LYS A 109 -2.27 19.94 8.82
CA LYS A 109 -1.70 21.15 9.38
C LYS A 109 -2.57 22.38 9.10
N ALA A 110 -3.10 22.51 7.89
CA ALA A 110 -4.00 23.60 7.52
C ALA A 110 -5.29 23.57 8.35
N GLN A 111 -5.91 22.39 8.53
CA GLN A 111 -7.07 22.24 9.39
C GLN A 111 -6.78 22.59 10.84
N LYS A 112 -5.64 22.17 11.36
CA LYS A 112 -5.24 22.46 12.73
C LYS A 112 -5.03 23.95 12.96
N ALA A 113 -4.38 24.63 12.02
CA ALA A 113 -4.19 26.07 12.05
C ALA A 113 -5.52 26.83 11.98
N LYS A 114 -6.46 26.38 11.13
CA LYS A 114 -7.80 26.96 11.02
C LYS A 114 -8.59 26.80 12.32
N ARG A 115 -8.58 25.63 12.93
CA ARG A 115 -9.26 25.39 14.21
C ARG A 115 -8.70 26.28 15.32
N LYS A 116 -7.40 26.45 15.36
CA LYS A 116 -6.75 27.33 16.34
C LYS A 116 -7.15 28.79 16.14
N ALA A 117 -7.16 29.28 14.91
CA ALA A 117 -7.56 30.63 14.58
C ALA A 117 -9.04 30.89 14.92
N ASP A 118 -9.91 29.93 14.62
CA ASP A 118 -11.36 30.03 14.97
C ASP A 118 -11.56 30.06 16.48
N LYS A 119 -10.81 29.29 17.23
CA LYS A 119 -10.87 29.29 18.69
C LYS A 119 -10.38 30.61 19.27
N GLU A 120 -9.30 31.17 18.80
CA GLU A 120 -8.78 32.46 19.25
C GLU A 120 -9.77 33.58 18.97
N PHE A 121 -10.39 33.55 17.80
CA PHE A 121 -11.44 34.53 17.46
C PHE A 121 -12.64 34.40 18.38
N TYR A 122 -13.10 33.18 18.66
CA TYR A 122 -14.21 32.92 19.56
C TYR A 122 -13.90 33.39 20.98
N ASP A 123 -12.72 33.13 21.50
CA ASP A 123 -12.28 33.55 22.82
C ASP A 123 -12.22 35.08 22.93
N LYS A 124 -11.78 35.78 21.88
CA LYS A 124 -11.80 37.24 21.82
C LYS A 124 -13.22 37.80 21.85
N CYS A 125 -14.14 37.19 21.09
CA CYS A 125 -15.54 37.60 21.11
C CYS A 125 -16.17 37.45 22.50
N LEU A 126 -15.90 36.35 23.19
CA LEU A 126 -16.37 36.12 24.55
C LEU A 126 -15.80 37.14 25.54
N TYR A 127 -14.54 37.48 25.41
CA TYR A 127 -13.90 38.50 26.25
C TYR A 127 -14.58 39.88 26.10
N TRP A 128 -14.84 40.29 24.85
CA TRP A 128 -15.54 41.53 24.55
C TRP A 128 -16.96 41.57 25.13
N LEU A 129 -17.70 40.45 24.95
CA LEU A 129 -19.07 40.33 25.50
C LEU A 129 -19.07 40.37 27.02
N GLY A 130 -18.05 39.79 27.66
CA GLY A 130 -17.88 39.82 29.10
C GLY A 130 -17.63 41.23 29.65
N GLU A 131 -16.88 42.07 28.95
CA GLU A 131 -16.67 43.46 29.31
C GLU A 131 -17.91 44.31 29.19
N PHE A 132 -18.70 44.11 28.13
CA PHE A 132 -19.94 44.83 27.92
C PHE A 132 -21.07 44.41 28.87
N GLY A 133 -20.96 43.24 29.47
CA GLY A 133 -21.94 42.74 30.43
C GLY A 133 -21.76 43.18 31.87
N LYS A 134 -20.78 44.02 32.13
CA LYS A 134 -20.58 44.60 33.47
C LYS A 134 -21.34 45.90 33.63
#